data_cdc49b6528acf2596ac794e40549ed89
#
_entry.id   cdc49b6528acf2596ac794e40549ed89
#
_cell.length_a   1.000
_cell.length_b   1.000
_cell.length_c   1.000
_cell.angle_alpha   90.00
_cell.angle_beta   90.00
_cell.angle_gamma   90.00
#
_symmetry.space_group_name_H-M   'P 1'
#
loop_
_entity.id
_entity.type
_entity.pdbx_description
1 polymer ?
#
loop_
_entity_poly.entity_id
_entity_poly.type
_entity_poly.pdbx_seq_one_letter_code
_entity_poly.pdbx_strand_id
1 'polypeptide(L)'
;ACERKREIFHMKRNTRQLIPMIVVFTLIAAAYSCRMLAMLDICGVYVNYIRAALYLLLFSLWGYSLDRRIIQPQTLHWLRLTAALMLLWLILRTLKYEFVTDLTVARYIWYLYYLPMLFIPLLGVYIALSLGKSEKFRLTGRIGALAIIPAVLFLLVITNDLHQQVFAFSSGVPGGPDNYSYSYGPVYFCYLGWTVTCMFFSLILLLKKSRVPGGSEKRIRPFVIACITVLYGLLYLSGLPAIR
;
A
#
# COMPACT_ATOMS: atom_id res chain seq x y z
N ALA A 1 8.55 -0.54 -47.66
CA ALA A 1 7.56 -1.47 -47.02
C ALA A 1 7.98 -1.91 -45.60
N CYS A 2 9.27 -2.11 -45.33
CA CYS A 2 9.77 -2.59 -44.02
C CYS A 2 9.72 -1.50 -42.96
N GLU A 3 10.02 -0.25 -43.23
CA GLU A 3 9.94 0.87 -42.29
C GLU A 3 8.50 1.14 -41.85
N ARG A 4 7.56 1.17 -42.79
CA ARG A 4 6.13 1.37 -42.49
C ARG A 4 5.56 0.28 -41.57
N LYS A 5 6.04 -0.96 -41.71
CA LYS A 5 5.64 -2.07 -40.78
C LYS A 5 6.24 -1.86 -39.39
N ARG A 6 7.46 -1.35 -39.26
CA ARG A 6 8.09 -1.01 -37.96
C ARG A 6 7.35 0.14 -37.29
N GLU A 7 7.01 1.19 -37.98
CA GLU A 7 6.25 2.33 -37.42
C GLU A 7 4.87 1.91 -36.94
N ILE A 8 4.14 1.11 -37.73
CA ILE A 8 2.83 0.57 -37.33
C ILE A 8 2.97 -0.33 -36.09
N PHE A 9 4.02 -1.13 -36.01
CA PHE A 9 4.27 -2.01 -34.86
C PHE A 9 4.62 -1.20 -33.59
N HIS A 10 5.44 -0.15 -33.71
CA HIS A 10 5.76 0.76 -32.62
C HIS A 10 4.53 1.56 -32.18
N MET A 11 3.71 2.03 -33.11
CA MET A 11 2.48 2.76 -32.82
C MET A 11 1.46 1.88 -32.09
N LYS A 12 1.23 0.64 -32.53
CA LYS A 12 0.37 -0.34 -31.86
C LYS A 12 0.88 -0.70 -30.44
N ARG A 13 2.19 -0.77 -30.27
CA ARG A 13 2.80 -1.05 -28.96
C ARG A 13 2.64 0.13 -27.99
N ASN A 14 2.80 1.35 -28.46
CA ASN A 14 2.60 2.57 -27.66
C ASN A 14 1.13 2.72 -27.27
N THR A 15 0.20 2.52 -28.20
CA THR A 15 -1.24 2.61 -27.92
C THR A 15 -1.68 1.58 -26.88
N ARG A 16 -1.16 0.33 -26.94
CA ARG A 16 -1.44 -0.71 -25.95
C ARG A 16 -0.93 -0.38 -24.53
N GLN A 17 0.09 0.49 -24.41
CA GLN A 17 0.59 0.94 -23.10
C GLN A 17 -0.12 2.20 -22.61
N LEU A 18 -0.57 3.07 -23.52
CA LEU A 18 -1.28 4.31 -23.20
C LEU A 18 -2.67 4.05 -22.62
N ILE A 19 -3.43 3.10 -23.17
CA ILE A 19 -4.79 2.79 -22.72
C ILE A 19 -4.85 2.48 -21.20
N PRO A 20 -4.06 1.54 -20.66
CA PRO A 20 -4.11 1.26 -19.22
C PRO A 20 -3.63 2.44 -18.36
N MET A 21 -2.72 3.28 -18.86
CA MET A 21 -2.32 4.50 -18.16
C MET A 21 -3.48 5.50 -18.09
N ILE A 22 -4.17 5.74 -19.20
CA ILE A 22 -5.32 6.64 -19.24
C ILE A 22 -6.41 6.13 -18.29
N VAL A 23 -6.73 4.83 -18.30
CA VAL A 23 -7.72 4.24 -17.40
C VAL A 23 -7.35 4.46 -15.93
N VAL A 24 -6.09 4.23 -15.56
CA VAL A 24 -5.62 4.44 -14.18
C VAL A 24 -5.73 5.91 -13.79
N PHE A 25 -5.28 6.85 -14.65
CA PHE A 25 -5.39 8.28 -14.38
C PHE A 25 -6.84 8.73 -14.26
N THR A 26 -7.73 8.23 -15.12
CA THR A 26 -9.17 8.56 -15.06
C THR A 26 -9.80 8.06 -13.76
N LEU A 27 -9.48 6.83 -13.33
CA LEU A 27 -9.99 6.29 -12.06
C LEU A 27 -9.46 7.07 -10.85
N ILE A 28 -8.20 7.46 -10.85
CA ILE A 28 -7.61 8.29 -9.79
C ILE A 28 -8.27 9.66 -9.75
N ALA A 29 -8.43 10.31 -10.91
CA ALA A 29 -9.08 11.62 -11.01
C ALA A 29 -10.53 11.56 -10.55
N ALA A 30 -11.29 10.53 -10.95
CA ALA A 30 -12.66 10.30 -10.51
C ALA A 30 -12.75 10.09 -8.98
N ALA A 31 -11.87 9.27 -8.41
CA ALA A 31 -11.82 9.04 -6.97
C ALA A 31 -11.46 10.32 -6.19
N TYR A 32 -10.54 11.14 -6.73
CA TYR A 32 -10.20 12.44 -6.15
C TYR A 32 -11.36 13.44 -6.24
N SER A 33 -12.05 13.49 -7.38
CA SER A 33 -13.26 14.33 -7.55
C SER A 33 -14.35 13.94 -6.55
N CYS A 34 -14.59 12.65 -6.35
CA CYS A 34 -15.50 12.15 -5.31
C CYS A 34 -15.09 12.65 -3.91
N ARG A 35 -13.78 12.65 -3.61
CA ARG A 35 -13.28 13.17 -2.32
C ARG A 35 -13.58 14.64 -2.15
N MET A 36 -13.36 15.45 -3.18
CA MET A 36 -13.65 16.89 -3.16
C MET A 36 -15.15 17.15 -2.99
N LEU A 37 -16.02 16.41 -3.68
CA LEU A 37 -17.47 16.50 -3.53
C LEU A 37 -17.94 16.12 -2.12
N ALA A 38 -17.34 15.09 -1.53
CA ALA A 38 -17.63 14.70 -0.15
C ALA A 38 -17.21 15.79 0.87
N MET A 39 -16.10 16.49 0.62
CA MET A 39 -15.65 17.61 1.47
C MET A 39 -16.59 18.82 1.38
N LEU A 40 -17.28 19.00 0.25
CA LEU A 40 -18.23 20.07 0.01
C LEU A 40 -19.66 19.71 0.44
N ASP A 41 -19.87 18.54 0.99
CA ASP A 41 -21.16 17.98 1.42
C ASP A 41 -22.27 17.98 0.33
N ILE A 42 -21.83 17.92 -0.95
CA ILE A 42 -22.73 18.11 -2.11
C ILE A 42 -23.56 16.86 -2.42
N CYS A 43 -23.11 15.65 -2.08
CA CYS A 43 -23.76 14.39 -2.48
C CYS A 43 -23.89 13.34 -1.37
N GLY A 44 -23.66 13.69 -0.11
CA GLY A 44 -23.87 12.81 1.03
C GLY A 44 -23.13 11.46 0.99
N VAL A 45 -23.73 10.44 1.57
CA VAL A 45 -23.16 9.09 1.78
C VAL A 45 -22.81 8.37 0.47
N TYR A 46 -23.56 8.61 -0.61
CA TYR A 46 -23.35 7.92 -1.90
C TYR A 46 -21.97 8.15 -2.50
N VAL A 47 -21.40 9.33 -2.32
CA VAL A 47 -20.05 9.67 -2.86
C VAL A 47 -18.95 8.84 -2.21
N ASN A 48 -19.10 8.51 -0.94
CA ASN A 48 -18.15 7.66 -0.22
C ASN A 48 -18.17 6.22 -0.75
N TYR A 49 -19.37 5.68 -1.03
CA TYR A 49 -19.51 4.35 -1.65
C TYR A 49 -18.92 4.31 -3.06
N ILE A 50 -19.17 5.31 -3.88
CA ILE A 50 -18.60 5.40 -5.24
C ILE A 50 -17.07 5.46 -5.16
N ARG A 51 -16.52 6.28 -4.27
CA ARG A 51 -15.08 6.39 -4.04
C ARG A 51 -14.47 5.05 -3.61
N ALA A 52 -15.11 4.35 -2.66
CA ALA A 52 -14.66 3.03 -2.22
C ALA A 52 -14.67 2.03 -3.37
N ALA A 53 -15.74 1.99 -4.18
CA ALA A 53 -15.86 1.13 -5.35
C ALA A 53 -14.77 1.42 -6.39
N LEU A 54 -14.46 2.71 -6.65
CA LEU A 54 -13.39 3.10 -7.57
C LEU A 54 -12.02 2.62 -7.11
N TYR A 55 -11.71 2.73 -5.81
CA TYR A 55 -10.45 2.22 -5.27
C TYR A 55 -10.38 0.68 -5.34
N LEU A 56 -11.44 -0.01 -4.97
CA LEU A 56 -11.50 -1.48 -5.07
C LEU A 56 -11.31 -1.93 -6.53
N LEU A 57 -11.97 -1.27 -7.48
CA LEU A 57 -11.80 -1.54 -8.90
C LEU A 57 -10.37 -1.30 -9.37
N LEU A 58 -9.76 -0.16 -8.99
CA LEU A 58 -8.39 0.19 -9.35
C LEU A 58 -7.39 -0.87 -8.88
N PHE A 59 -7.47 -1.28 -7.61
CA PHE A 59 -6.56 -2.28 -7.04
C PHE A 59 -6.82 -3.69 -7.58
N SER A 60 -8.07 -4.05 -7.87
CA SER A 60 -8.43 -5.32 -8.50
C SER A 60 -7.88 -5.39 -9.93
N LEU A 61 -8.03 -4.33 -10.72
CA LEU A 61 -7.47 -4.24 -12.07
C LEU A 61 -5.93 -4.26 -12.04
N TRP A 62 -5.33 -3.59 -11.07
CA TRP A 62 -3.88 -3.65 -10.88
C TRP A 62 -3.43 -5.08 -10.56
N GLY A 63 -4.05 -5.74 -9.57
CA GLY A 63 -3.77 -7.14 -9.21
C GLY A 63 -3.90 -8.08 -10.41
N TYR A 64 -4.99 -7.97 -11.19
CA TYR A 64 -5.18 -8.75 -12.41
C TYR A 64 -4.10 -8.48 -13.47
N SER A 65 -3.63 -7.23 -13.59
CA SER A 65 -2.59 -6.86 -14.55
C SER A 65 -1.21 -7.46 -14.25
N LEU A 66 -0.94 -7.82 -12.99
CA LEU A 66 0.35 -8.37 -12.57
C LEU A 66 0.66 -9.69 -13.26
N ASP A 67 -0.34 -10.54 -13.44
CA ASP A 67 -0.20 -11.87 -14.07
C ASP A 67 0.29 -11.81 -15.51
N ARG A 68 -0.05 -10.71 -16.21
CA ARG A 68 0.34 -10.52 -17.60
C ARG A 68 1.69 -9.82 -17.79
N ARG A 69 2.23 -9.21 -16.73
CA ARG A 69 3.42 -8.36 -16.82
C ARG A 69 4.66 -8.95 -16.19
N ILE A 70 4.49 -9.87 -15.24
CA ILE A 70 5.58 -10.38 -14.42
C ILE A 70 5.80 -11.85 -14.71
N ILE A 71 6.97 -12.16 -15.26
CA ILE A 71 7.38 -13.50 -15.65
C ILE A 71 7.91 -14.29 -14.45
N GLN A 72 8.55 -13.61 -13.48
CA GLN A 72 9.18 -14.27 -12.35
C GLN A 72 8.15 -14.71 -11.31
N PRO A 73 7.95 -16.02 -11.06
CA PRO A 73 6.84 -16.54 -10.26
C PRO A 73 6.91 -16.10 -8.79
N GLN A 74 8.10 -15.98 -8.22
CA GLN A 74 8.26 -15.57 -6.84
C GLN A 74 7.95 -14.10 -6.62
N THR A 75 8.41 -13.22 -7.50
CA THR A 75 8.06 -11.80 -7.46
C THR A 75 6.57 -11.60 -7.65
N LEU A 76 5.96 -12.36 -8.56
CA LEU A 76 4.51 -12.34 -8.79
C LEU A 76 3.73 -12.75 -7.54
N HIS A 77 4.18 -13.81 -6.84
CA HIS A 77 3.55 -14.25 -5.58
C HIS A 77 3.52 -13.14 -4.53
N TRP A 78 4.66 -12.48 -4.29
CA TRP A 78 4.74 -11.38 -3.32
C TRP A 78 3.92 -10.16 -3.73
N LEU A 79 3.88 -9.83 -5.02
CA LEU A 79 3.04 -8.74 -5.53
C LEU A 79 1.55 -9.05 -5.42
N ARG A 80 1.12 -10.29 -5.69
CA ARG A 80 -0.27 -10.72 -5.46
C ARG A 80 -0.65 -10.60 -3.99
N LEU A 81 0.24 -11.04 -3.09
CA LEU A 81 0.00 -10.90 -1.65
C LEU A 81 -0.09 -9.43 -1.23
N THR A 82 0.77 -8.57 -1.79
CA THR A 82 0.69 -7.12 -1.57
C THR A 82 -0.64 -6.56 -2.06
N ALA A 83 -1.09 -6.93 -3.26
CA ALA A 83 -2.38 -6.52 -3.80
C ALA A 83 -3.55 -6.98 -2.91
N ALA A 84 -3.51 -8.23 -2.43
CA ALA A 84 -4.53 -8.76 -1.52
C ALA A 84 -4.58 -8.00 -0.19
N LEU A 85 -3.42 -7.68 0.40
CA LEU A 85 -3.35 -6.88 1.63
C LEU A 85 -3.83 -5.44 1.43
N MET A 86 -3.55 -4.83 0.27
CA MET A 86 -4.08 -3.51 -0.07
C MET A 86 -5.61 -3.53 -0.23
N LEU A 87 -6.16 -4.54 -0.89
CA LEU A 87 -7.61 -4.73 -1.00
C LEU A 87 -8.24 -4.97 0.37
N LEU A 88 -7.63 -5.81 1.21
CA LEU A 88 -8.08 -6.04 2.58
C LEU A 88 -8.14 -4.73 3.37
N TRP A 89 -7.10 -3.91 3.28
CA TRP A 89 -7.07 -2.61 3.96
C TRP A 89 -8.20 -1.68 3.50
N LEU A 90 -8.48 -1.63 2.20
CA LEU A 90 -9.57 -0.83 1.65
C LEU A 90 -10.95 -1.34 2.10
N ILE A 91 -11.14 -2.67 2.11
CA ILE A 91 -12.37 -3.29 2.60
C ILE A 91 -12.59 -2.97 4.08
N LEU A 92 -11.58 -3.19 4.92
CA LEU A 92 -11.65 -2.89 6.35
C LEU A 92 -11.96 -1.41 6.61
N ARG A 93 -11.33 -0.52 5.83
CA ARG A 93 -11.59 0.92 5.93
C ARG A 93 -13.04 1.25 5.57
N THR A 94 -13.55 0.70 4.48
CA THR A 94 -14.94 0.90 4.06
C THR A 94 -15.91 0.36 5.11
N LEU A 95 -15.66 -0.84 5.63
CA LEU A 95 -16.47 -1.43 6.69
C LEU A 95 -16.52 -0.53 7.94
N LYS A 96 -15.35 -0.04 8.39
CA LYS A 96 -15.27 0.79 9.60
C LYS A 96 -16.08 2.09 9.47
N TYR A 97 -16.00 2.77 8.33
CA TYR A 97 -16.58 4.11 8.21
C TYR A 97 -17.99 4.14 7.65
N GLU A 98 -18.42 3.10 6.91
CA GLU A 98 -19.70 3.12 6.22
C GLU A 98 -20.73 2.15 6.84
N PHE A 99 -20.29 1.10 7.52
CA PHE A 99 -21.18 0.02 7.95
C PHE A 99 -21.20 -0.22 9.45
N VAL A 100 -20.13 0.14 10.16
CA VAL A 100 -19.97 -0.21 11.57
C VAL A 100 -20.30 0.99 12.45
N THR A 101 -21.34 0.83 13.27
CA THR A 101 -21.78 1.81 14.28
C THR A 101 -21.30 1.44 15.69
N ASP A 102 -21.02 0.15 15.95
CA ASP A 102 -20.51 -0.30 17.24
C ASP A 102 -19.04 0.12 17.42
N LEU A 103 -18.76 0.83 18.50
CA LEU A 103 -17.45 1.41 18.79
C LEU A 103 -16.37 0.35 19.04
N THR A 104 -16.77 -0.76 19.69
CA THR A 104 -15.85 -1.86 19.97
C THR A 104 -15.44 -2.58 18.69
N VAL A 105 -16.39 -2.87 17.82
CA VAL A 105 -16.14 -3.48 16.51
C VAL A 105 -15.30 -2.54 15.65
N ALA A 106 -15.61 -1.24 15.61
CA ALA A 106 -14.84 -0.24 14.89
C ALA A 106 -13.38 -0.17 15.34
N ARG A 107 -13.12 -0.32 16.65
CA ARG A 107 -11.77 -0.37 17.23
C ARG A 107 -11.01 -1.61 16.78
N TYR A 108 -11.60 -2.79 16.83
CA TYR A 108 -10.94 -4.01 16.36
C TYR A 108 -10.68 -3.98 14.84
N ILE A 109 -11.59 -3.42 14.05
CA ILE A 109 -11.33 -3.19 12.62
C ILE A 109 -10.16 -2.22 12.44
N TRP A 110 -10.04 -1.19 13.27
CA TRP A 110 -8.90 -0.29 13.24
C TRP A 110 -7.58 -0.99 13.60
N TYR A 111 -7.58 -1.90 14.57
CA TYR A 111 -6.42 -2.74 14.87
C TYR A 111 -6.04 -3.64 13.68
N LEU A 112 -7.02 -4.17 12.96
CA LEU A 112 -6.77 -4.97 11.76
C LEU A 112 -6.07 -4.19 10.62
N TYR A 113 -6.14 -2.86 10.60
CA TYR A 113 -5.37 -2.05 9.64
C TYR A 113 -3.86 -2.26 9.78
N TYR A 114 -3.39 -2.60 10.95
CA TYR A 114 -1.97 -2.82 11.21
C TYR A 114 -1.43 -4.08 10.55
N LEU A 115 -2.28 -5.04 10.18
CA LEU A 115 -1.87 -6.20 9.41
C LEU A 115 -1.26 -5.82 8.06
N PRO A 116 -1.97 -5.16 7.14
CA PRO A 116 -1.37 -4.70 5.90
C PRO A 116 -0.25 -3.66 6.12
N MET A 117 -0.39 -2.76 7.08
CA MET A 117 0.61 -1.73 7.35
C MET A 117 1.97 -2.29 7.80
N LEU A 118 1.99 -3.42 8.50
CA LEU A 118 3.21 -4.09 8.95
C LEU A 118 3.81 -5.01 7.89
N PHE A 119 2.96 -5.73 7.13
CA PHE A 119 3.42 -6.75 6.19
C PHE A 119 3.76 -6.18 4.81
N ILE A 120 3.08 -5.15 4.31
CA ILE A 120 3.38 -4.57 2.99
C ILE A 120 4.83 -4.06 2.88
N PRO A 121 5.41 -3.35 3.86
CA PRO A 121 6.81 -2.95 3.81
C PRO A 121 7.77 -4.13 3.76
N LEU A 122 7.49 -5.21 4.50
CA LEU A 122 8.28 -6.46 4.44
C LEU A 122 8.19 -7.12 3.06
N LEU A 123 6.99 -7.20 2.48
CA LEU A 123 6.81 -7.72 1.13
C LEU A 123 7.57 -6.89 0.10
N GLY A 124 7.67 -5.56 0.29
CA GLY A 124 8.53 -4.70 -0.50
C GLY A 124 10.00 -5.13 -0.48
N VAL A 125 10.51 -5.52 0.70
CA VAL A 125 11.86 -6.09 0.85
C VAL A 125 11.98 -7.43 0.10
N TYR A 126 11.01 -8.33 0.23
CA TYR A 126 11.02 -9.62 -0.46
C TYR A 126 10.96 -9.47 -1.98
N ILE A 127 10.16 -8.54 -2.48
CA ILE A 127 10.12 -8.18 -3.91
C ILE A 127 11.48 -7.65 -4.36
N ALA A 128 12.06 -6.70 -3.61
CA ALA A 128 13.35 -6.14 -3.93
C ALA A 128 14.47 -7.18 -3.93
N LEU A 129 14.45 -8.15 -3.03
CA LEU A 129 15.40 -9.28 -2.99
C LEU A 129 15.23 -10.23 -4.17
N SER A 130 13.99 -10.51 -4.57
CA SER A 130 13.67 -11.44 -5.66
C SER A 130 13.94 -10.84 -7.04
N LEU A 131 13.86 -9.52 -7.19
CA LEU A 131 13.99 -8.85 -8.47
C LEU A 131 15.37 -9.12 -9.11
N GLY A 132 15.38 -9.49 -10.41
CA GLY A 132 16.60 -9.76 -11.16
C GLY A 132 17.28 -11.09 -10.81
N LYS A 133 16.65 -11.97 -10.04
CA LYS A 133 17.10 -13.33 -9.79
C LYS A 133 16.49 -14.31 -10.79
N SER A 134 17.09 -15.52 -10.89
CA SER A 134 16.57 -16.57 -11.76
C SER A 134 15.17 -17.02 -11.34
N GLU A 135 14.41 -17.63 -12.26
CA GLU A 135 13.06 -18.16 -11.99
C GLU A 135 13.04 -19.21 -10.87
N LYS A 136 14.14 -19.95 -10.71
CA LYS A 136 14.32 -20.99 -9.67
C LYS A 136 14.71 -20.42 -8.30
N PHE A 137 14.95 -19.10 -8.21
CA PHE A 137 15.35 -18.47 -6.95
C PHE A 137 14.22 -18.56 -5.93
N ARG A 138 14.53 -19.06 -4.75
CA ARG A 138 13.65 -19.05 -3.57
C ARG A 138 14.32 -18.29 -2.43
N LEU A 139 13.55 -17.53 -1.68
CA LEU A 139 14.04 -16.88 -0.48
C LEU A 139 14.46 -17.93 0.54
N THR A 140 15.62 -17.72 1.14
CA THR A 140 16.13 -18.59 2.21
C THR A 140 15.18 -18.54 3.42
N GLY A 141 15.02 -19.66 4.12
CA GLY A 141 14.13 -19.73 5.29
C GLY A 141 14.44 -18.68 6.37
N ARG A 142 15.73 -18.32 6.55
CA ARG A 142 16.15 -17.25 7.46
C ARG A 142 15.57 -15.88 7.10
N ILE A 143 15.46 -15.57 5.80
CA ILE A 143 14.83 -14.32 5.33
C ILE A 143 13.31 -14.38 5.52
N GLY A 144 12.72 -15.57 5.29
CA GLY A 144 11.30 -15.82 5.57
C GLY A 144 10.97 -15.64 7.05
N ALA A 145 11.87 -15.98 7.96
CA ALA A 145 11.70 -15.80 9.40
C ALA A 145 11.54 -14.33 9.83
N LEU A 146 11.95 -13.36 9.02
CA LEU A 146 11.69 -11.94 9.27
C LEU A 146 10.19 -11.64 9.39
N ALA A 147 9.32 -12.48 8.85
CA ALA A 147 7.86 -12.35 8.99
C ALA A 147 7.36 -12.54 10.44
N ILE A 148 8.18 -13.13 11.31
CA ILE A 148 7.87 -13.28 12.74
C ILE A 148 7.77 -11.89 13.41
N ILE A 149 8.64 -10.94 13.02
CA ILE A 149 8.66 -9.59 13.63
C ILE A 149 7.32 -8.87 13.44
N PRO A 150 6.81 -8.66 12.20
CA PRO A 150 5.51 -8.01 12.03
C PRO A 150 4.36 -8.85 12.56
N ALA A 151 4.47 -10.18 12.63
CA ALA A 151 3.45 -11.03 13.26
C ALA A 151 3.36 -10.78 14.76
N VAL A 152 4.48 -10.70 15.48
CA VAL A 152 4.52 -10.37 16.90
C VAL A 152 4.00 -8.95 17.15
N LEU A 153 4.44 -7.96 16.36
CA LEU A 153 3.95 -6.59 16.47
C LEU A 153 2.44 -6.51 16.22
N PHE A 154 1.93 -7.27 15.26
CA PHE A 154 0.49 -7.34 14.99
C PHE A 154 -0.29 -7.97 16.14
N LEU A 155 0.23 -9.03 16.76
CA LEU A 155 -0.37 -9.62 17.96
C LEU A 155 -0.44 -8.59 19.10
N LEU A 156 0.61 -7.82 19.31
CA LEU A 156 0.61 -6.74 20.32
C LEU A 156 -0.43 -5.66 20.00
N VAL A 157 -0.68 -5.35 18.71
CA VAL A 157 -1.73 -4.40 18.34
C VAL A 157 -3.12 -4.96 18.64
N ILE A 158 -3.42 -6.23 18.28
CA ILE A 158 -4.73 -6.83 18.53
C ILE A 158 -5.01 -6.99 20.02
N THR A 159 -3.98 -7.30 20.80
CA THR A 159 -4.09 -7.46 22.27
C THR A 159 -3.93 -6.15 23.03
N ASN A 160 -3.90 -5.01 22.36
CA ASN A 160 -3.65 -3.70 22.97
C ASN A 160 -4.60 -3.37 24.12
N ASP A 161 -5.83 -3.81 24.07
CA ASP A 161 -6.82 -3.60 25.14
C ASP A 161 -6.39 -4.20 26.49
N LEU A 162 -5.51 -5.22 26.49
CA LEU A 162 -5.01 -5.86 27.70
C LEU A 162 -3.83 -5.10 28.35
N HIS A 163 -2.99 -4.44 27.54
CA HIS A 163 -1.73 -3.90 28.04
C HIS A 163 -1.50 -2.41 27.71
N GLN A 164 -2.26 -1.84 26.77
CA GLN A 164 -2.18 -0.43 26.33
C GLN A 164 -0.77 0.08 25.97
N GLN A 165 0.10 -0.81 25.49
CA GLN A 165 1.48 -0.48 25.14
C GLN A 165 1.62 0.10 23.72
N VAL A 166 0.64 -0.13 22.86
CA VAL A 166 0.61 0.44 21.48
C VAL A 166 -0.14 1.76 21.51
N PHE A 167 -1.35 1.75 22.10
CA PHE A 167 -2.23 2.91 22.27
C PHE A 167 -2.69 2.95 23.71
N ALA A 168 -2.37 4.01 24.42
CA ALA A 168 -2.87 4.27 25.76
C ALA A 168 -4.08 5.21 25.67
N PHE A 169 -5.24 4.74 26.13
CA PHE A 169 -6.49 5.50 26.16
C PHE A 169 -6.62 6.28 27.46
N SER A 170 -6.87 7.59 27.39
CA SER A 170 -6.88 8.48 28.56
C SER A 170 -8.06 8.25 29.51
N SER A 171 -9.12 7.58 29.09
CA SER A 171 -10.34 7.36 29.88
C SER A 171 -10.58 5.91 30.28
N GLY A 172 -9.66 4.99 30.01
CA GLY A 172 -9.85 3.55 30.24
C GLY A 172 -10.95 2.91 29.38
N VAL A 173 -11.88 3.71 28.89
CA VAL A 173 -12.95 3.30 27.96
C VAL A 173 -12.76 4.04 26.65
N PRO A 174 -12.55 3.36 25.53
CA PRO A 174 -12.38 4.03 24.23
C PRO A 174 -13.67 4.75 23.87
N GLY A 175 -13.58 6.04 23.63
CA GLY A 175 -14.63 6.82 22.98
C GLY A 175 -14.87 6.36 21.53
N GLY A 176 -15.77 7.03 20.80
CA GLY A 176 -16.11 6.69 19.42
C GLY A 176 -14.90 6.75 18.45
N PRO A 177 -15.02 6.21 17.25
CA PRO A 177 -13.93 6.15 16.27
C PRO A 177 -13.33 7.52 15.93
N ASP A 178 -14.06 8.61 16.13
CA ASP A 178 -13.62 9.97 15.92
C ASP A 178 -13.25 10.72 17.22
N ASN A 179 -13.52 10.11 18.40
CA ASN A 179 -13.31 10.67 19.73
C ASN A 179 -12.25 9.94 20.56
N TYR A 180 -11.39 9.14 19.92
CA TYR A 180 -10.28 8.53 20.65
C TYR A 180 -9.25 9.57 21.04
N SER A 181 -9.28 10.04 22.27
CA SER A 181 -8.08 10.63 22.86
C SER A 181 -7.16 9.48 23.30
N TYR A 182 -6.18 9.16 22.48
CA TYR A 182 -5.15 8.17 22.77
C TYR A 182 -3.75 8.79 22.61
N SER A 183 -2.81 8.29 23.39
CA SER A 183 -1.39 8.56 23.21
C SER A 183 -0.69 7.32 22.65
N TYR A 184 0.40 7.56 21.92
CA TYR A 184 1.22 6.47 21.38
C TYR A 184 2.10 5.87 22.46
N GLY A 185 1.98 4.56 22.68
CA GLY A 185 2.83 3.81 23.59
C GLY A 185 4.18 3.41 22.97
N PRO A 186 5.10 2.82 23.75
CA PRO A 186 6.44 2.46 23.29
C PRO A 186 6.44 1.45 22.13
N VAL A 187 5.51 0.52 22.10
CA VAL A 187 5.40 -0.47 21.03
C VAL A 187 5.02 0.16 19.68
N TYR A 188 4.32 1.29 19.68
CA TYR A 188 4.02 2.03 18.47
C TYR A 188 5.32 2.54 17.78
N PHE A 189 6.31 2.97 18.56
CA PHE A 189 7.60 3.39 17.99
C PHE A 189 8.39 2.21 17.43
N CYS A 190 8.25 1.00 18.00
CA CYS A 190 8.80 -0.23 17.40
C CYS A 190 8.13 -0.53 16.05
N TYR A 191 6.82 -0.38 15.95
CA TYR A 191 6.06 -0.48 14.70
C TYR A 191 6.58 0.52 13.65
N LEU A 192 6.70 1.78 14.02
CA LEU A 192 7.19 2.84 13.13
C LEU A 192 8.61 2.53 12.66
N GLY A 193 9.51 2.19 13.60
CA GLY A 193 10.88 1.79 13.30
C GLY A 193 10.96 0.61 12.34
N TRP A 194 10.15 -0.42 12.53
CA TRP A 194 10.05 -1.56 11.63
C TRP A 194 9.66 -1.15 10.20
N THR A 195 8.59 -0.37 10.08
CA THR A 195 8.07 0.09 8.79
C THR A 195 9.11 0.92 8.04
N VAL A 196 9.70 1.91 8.71
CA VAL A 196 10.74 2.78 8.13
C VAL A 196 11.97 1.98 7.71
N THR A 197 12.42 1.04 8.56
CA THR A 197 13.57 0.17 8.25
C THR A 197 13.31 -0.68 7.01
N CYS A 198 12.15 -1.33 6.90
CA CYS A 198 11.78 -2.11 5.72
C CYS A 198 11.72 -1.24 4.46
N MET A 199 11.11 -0.07 4.52
CA MET A 199 11.03 0.86 3.39
C MET A 199 12.41 1.31 2.93
N PHE A 200 13.27 1.72 3.86
CA PHE A 200 14.63 2.18 3.57
C PHE A 200 15.49 1.03 2.99
N PHE A 201 15.40 -0.16 3.57
CA PHE A 201 16.14 -1.32 3.09
C PHE A 201 15.69 -1.76 1.69
N SER A 202 14.38 -1.78 1.43
CA SER A 202 13.84 -2.08 0.09
C SER A 202 14.32 -1.06 -0.95
N LEU A 203 14.35 0.23 -0.59
CA LEU A 203 14.87 1.29 -1.44
C LEU A 203 16.35 1.09 -1.79
N ILE A 204 17.20 0.83 -0.79
CA ILE A 204 18.63 0.57 -1.01
C ILE A 204 18.83 -0.62 -1.95
N LEU A 205 18.07 -1.71 -1.76
CA LEU A 205 18.14 -2.88 -2.61
C LEU A 205 17.74 -2.57 -4.06
N LEU A 206 16.67 -1.81 -4.26
CA LEU A 206 16.21 -1.40 -5.58
C LEU A 206 17.24 -0.49 -6.26
N LEU A 207 17.82 0.47 -5.55
CA LEU A 207 18.87 1.34 -6.08
C LEU A 207 20.14 0.57 -6.46
N LYS A 208 20.56 -0.39 -5.63
CA LYS A 208 21.71 -1.24 -5.96
C LYS A 208 21.45 -2.08 -7.21
N LYS A 209 20.27 -2.65 -7.38
CA LYS A 209 19.90 -3.48 -8.53
C LYS A 209 19.61 -2.67 -9.80
N SER A 210 19.28 -1.40 -9.70
CA SER A 210 19.08 -0.52 -10.87
C SER A 210 20.39 -0.09 -11.54
N ARG A 211 21.56 -0.45 -10.99
CA ARG A 211 22.90 -0.17 -11.57
C ARG A 211 23.26 -1.08 -12.74
N VAL A 212 22.31 -1.41 -13.61
CA VAL A 212 22.60 -2.16 -14.84
C VAL A 212 23.25 -1.21 -15.86
N PRO A 213 24.36 -1.60 -16.53
CA PRO A 213 25.02 -0.79 -17.57
C PRO A 213 24.03 -0.51 -18.72
N GLY A 214 23.87 0.76 -19.10
CA GLY A 214 23.10 1.17 -20.27
C GLY A 214 21.83 2.00 -20.06
N GLY A 215 21.51 2.47 -18.84
CA GLY A 215 20.28 3.22 -18.66
C GLY A 215 20.25 4.22 -17.52
N SER A 216 20.67 5.47 -17.76
CA SER A 216 20.44 6.57 -16.80
C SER A 216 18.94 6.79 -16.54
N GLU A 217 18.07 6.68 -17.55
CA GLU A 217 16.62 6.78 -17.40
C GLU A 217 16.01 5.69 -16.53
N LYS A 218 16.57 4.47 -16.55
CA LYS A 218 16.07 3.35 -15.73
C LYS A 218 16.35 3.51 -14.23
N ARG A 219 17.30 4.36 -13.85
CA ARG A 219 17.64 4.66 -12.44
C ARG A 219 16.73 5.72 -11.82
N ILE A 220 16.30 6.68 -12.63
CA ILE A 220 15.50 7.81 -12.13
C ILE A 220 14.12 7.34 -11.67
N ARG A 221 13.48 6.41 -12.39
CA ARG A 221 12.11 5.95 -12.09
C ARG A 221 11.94 5.35 -10.68
N PRO A 222 12.73 4.34 -10.23
CA PRO A 222 12.59 3.81 -8.89
C PRO A 222 12.97 4.82 -7.81
N PHE A 223 13.91 5.71 -8.09
CA PHE A 223 14.29 6.79 -7.17
C PHE A 223 13.15 7.80 -6.99
N VAL A 224 12.52 8.24 -8.07
CA VAL A 224 11.37 9.16 -8.03
C VAL A 224 10.21 8.53 -7.27
N ILE A 225 9.87 7.26 -7.54
CA ILE A 225 8.81 6.54 -6.82
C ILE A 225 9.11 6.49 -5.32
N ALA A 226 10.34 6.18 -4.95
CA ALA A 226 10.75 6.13 -3.55
C ALA A 226 10.67 7.51 -2.88
N CYS A 227 11.14 8.57 -3.55
CA CYS A 227 11.03 9.94 -3.03
C CYS A 227 9.57 10.36 -2.85
N ILE A 228 8.69 10.05 -3.80
CA ILE A 228 7.25 10.33 -3.69
C ILE A 228 6.65 9.56 -2.52
N THR A 229 7.01 8.30 -2.33
CA THR A 229 6.49 7.47 -1.22
C THR A 229 6.94 8.03 0.13
N VAL A 230 8.22 8.40 0.27
CA VAL A 230 8.74 9.03 1.49
C VAL A 230 8.07 10.37 1.75
N LEU A 231 7.96 11.22 0.72
CA LEU A 231 7.30 12.52 0.83
C LEU A 231 5.83 12.37 1.25
N TYR A 232 5.10 11.44 0.63
CA TYR A 232 3.72 11.14 1.03
C TYR A 232 3.63 10.66 2.49
N GLY A 233 4.54 9.79 2.92
CA GLY A 233 4.62 9.33 4.30
C GLY A 233 4.86 10.48 5.29
N LEU A 234 5.77 11.39 4.98
CA LEU A 234 6.05 12.58 5.80
C LEU A 234 4.85 13.53 5.85
N LEU A 235 4.20 13.76 4.72
CA LEU A 235 2.98 14.57 4.64
C LEU A 235 1.82 13.94 5.41
N TYR A 236 1.69 12.61 5.37
CA TYR A 236 0.69 11.89 6.16
C TYR A 236 0.94 12.04 7.66
N LEU A 237 2.20 11.94 8.10
CA LEU A 237 2.62 12.12 9.50
C LEU A 237 2.43 13.56 9.98
N SER A 238 2.52 14.56 9.08
CA SER A 238 2.30 15.97 9.43
C SER A 238 0.87 16.30 9.85
N GLY A 239 -0.08 15.38 9.63
CA GLY A 239 -1.47 15.52 10.05
C GLY A 239 -2.28 16.55 9.26
N LEU A 240 -1.78 17.01 8.11
CA LEU A 240 -2.51 17.94 7.25
C LEU A 240 -3.88 17.35 6.83
N PRO A 241 -5.00 18.07 7.05
CA PRO A 241 -6.35 17.54 6.80
C PRO A 241 -6.59 17.19 5.32
N ALA A 242 -5.85 17.80 4.40
CA ALA A 242 -5.92 17.49 2.97
C ALA A 242 -5.39 16.08 2.61
N ILE A 243 -4.63 15.43 3.51
CA ILE A 243 -3.95 14.15 3.27
C ILE A 243 -4.50 13.03 4.16
N ARG A 244 -5.07 13.35 5.32
CA ARG A 244 -5.81 12.46 6.19
C ARG A 244 -7.23 12.24 5.68
#